data_d84493777886ba5c3766060fee61ad64
#
_entry.id   d84493777886ba5c3766060fee61ad64
#
_cell.length_a   1.000
_cell.length_b   1.000
_cell.length_c   1.000
_cell.angle_alpha   90.00
_cell.angle_beta   90.00
_cell.angle_gamma   90.00
#
_symmetry.space_group_name_H-M   'P 1'
#
loop_
_entity.id
_entity.type
_entity.pdbx_description
1 polymer ?
#
loop_
_entity_poly.entity_id
_entity_poly.type
_entity_poly.pdbx_seq_one_letter_code
_entity_poly.pdbx_strand_id
1 'polypeptide(L)'
;MPAGQMQNPVSGEHFTILDRGPEALVLEVRVPPDMIRPPAHLHRSQTESFEVRHGQVTVQTGRERRILGPGDRIAVAPATPHTWWNSGHDQAVLLAEFRPPGQVQSFFETFCGMACEGRCNTQGGPPFLQIAASARWWDMYLAGPPVTLQRALFAALGPLARLRGYHTSYQRFSLSEPPHPPAPR
;
A
#
# COMPACT_ATOMS: atom_id res chain seq x y z
N MET A 1 -16.80 5.44 -8.16
CA MET A 1 -15.61 5.07 -8.95
C MET A 1 -15.89 3.77 -9.69
N PRO A 2 -15.25 3.51 -10.85
CA PRO A 2 -15.35 2.22 -11.50
C PRO A 2 -14.91 1.08 -10.58
N ALA A 3 -15.41 -0.14 -10.81
CA ALA A 3 -15.05 -1.30 -10.00
C ALA A 3 -13.52 -1.52 -10.03
N GLY A 4 -12.94 -1.81 -8.87
CA GLY A 4 -11.51 -2.07 -8.74
C GLY A 4 -10.60 -0.83 -8.68
N GLN A 5 -11.15 0.38 -8.66
CA GLN A 5 -10.37 1.62 -8.58
C GLN A 5 -10.47 2.31 -7.22
N MET A 6 -9.36 2.85 -6.77
CA MET A 6 -9.22 3.64 -5.54
C MET A 6 -8.37 4.87 -5.80
N GLN A 7 -8.57 5.92 -5.02
CA GLN A 7 -7.70 7.10 -5.05
C GLN A 7 -7.50 7.64 -3.65
N ASN A 8 -6.35 8.23 -3.43
CA ASN A 8 -6.10 9.04 -2.24
C ASN A 8 -6.07 10.52 -2.66
N PRO A 9 -7.07 11.33 -2.32
CA PRO A 9 -7.15 12.72 -2.77
C PRO A 9 -6.10 13.63 -2.11
N VAL A 10 -5.43 13.18 -1.06
CA VAL A 10 -4.41 13.97 -0.33
C VAL A 10 -3.03 13.72 -0.92
N SER A 11 -2.64 12.47 -1.16
CA SER A 11 -1.34 12.11 -1.77
C SER A 11 -1.38 12.07 -3.30
N GLY A 12 -2.59 12.10 -3.91
CA GLY A 12 -2.78 12.17 -5.36
C GLY A 12 -2.62 10.86 -6.10
N GLU A 13 -2.42 9.76 -5.40
CA GLU A 13 -2.24 8.44 -6.01
C GLU A 13 -3.57 7.83 -6.44
N HIS A 14 -3.54 7.14 -7.57
CA HIS A 14 -4.64 6.32 -8.07
C HIS A 14 -4.20 4.88 -8.18
N PHE A 15 -5.03 3.96 -7.71
CA PHE A 15 -4.79 2.53 -7.71
C PHE A 15 -5.88 1.82 -8.51
N THR A 16 -5.49 0.90 -9.39
CA THR A 16 -6.40 0.02 -10.10
C THR A 16 -5.99 -1.43 -9.86
N ILE A 17 -6.88 -2.25 -9.34
CA ILE A 17 -6.62 -3.68 -9.18
C ILE A 17 -6.67 -4.32 -10.57
N LEU A 18 -5.55 -4.90 -11.01
CA LEU A 18 -5.43 -5.61 -12.28
C LEU A 18 -5.62 -7.12 -12.11
N ASP A 19 -5.10 -7.67 -11.01
CA ASP A 19 -5.24 -9.08 -10.67
C ASP A 19 -5.42 -9.25 -9.17
N ARG A 20 -6.28 -10.19 -8.80
CA ARG A 20 -6.62 -10.56 -7.43
C ARG A 20 -6.70 -12.07 -7.35
N GLY A 21 -5.55 -12.71 -7.27
CA GLY A 21 -5.44 -14.15 -7.15
C GLY A 21 -5.02 -14.62 -5.76
N PRO A 22 -5.04 -15.93 -5.51
CA PRO A 22 -4.55 -16.50 -4.26
C PRO A 22 -3.03 -16.35 -4.10
N GLU A 23 -2.30 -16.23 -5.20
CA GLU A 23 -0.84 -16.14 -5.23
C GLU A 23 -0.31 -14.71 -5.21
N ALA A 24 -1.08 -13.76 -5.78
CA ALA A 24 -0.65 -12.38 -5.91
C ALA A 24 -1.83 -11.38 -5.90
N LEU A 25 -1.51 -10.15 -5.50
CA LEU A 25 -2.29 -8.95 -5.81
C LEU A 25 -1.44 -8.08 -6.74
N VAL A 26 -2.00 -7.66 -7.87
CA VAL A 26 -1.34 -6.74 -8.81
C VAL A 26 -2.15 -5.45 -8.92
N LEU A 27 -1.49 -4.34 -8.66
CA LEU A 27 -2.05 -3.00 -8.76
C LEU A 27 -1.34 -2.21 -9.86
N GLU A 28 -2.08 -1.52 -10.72
CA GLU A 28 -1.56 -0.37 -11.43
C GLU A 28 -1.64 0.84 -10.50
N VAL A 29 -0.52 1.53 -10.34
CA VAL A 29 -0.43 2.72 -9.50
C VAL A 29 -0.02 3.89 -10.37
N ARG A 30 -0.85 4.94 -10.39
CA ARG A 30 -0.55 6.23 -11.02
C ARG A 30 -0.14 7.22 -9.96
N VAL A 31 1.01 7.82 -10.12
CA VAL A 31 1.70 8.57 -9.08
C VAL A 31 2.04 9.95 -9.61
N PRO A 32 1.53 11.04 -9.00
CA PRO A 32 1.89 12.39 -9.40
C PRO A 32 3.38 12.69 -9.13
N PRO A 33 3.96 13.69 -9.82
CA PRO A 33 5.39 14.03 -9.65
C PRO A 33 5.73 14.57 -8.25
N ASP A 34 4.76 15.17 -7.58
CA ASP A 34 4.88 15.78 -6.26
C ASP A 34 4.31 14.91 -5.14
N MET A 35 4.21 13.60 -5.38
CA MET A 35 3.69 12.67 -4.38
C MET A 35 4.40 12.78 -3.04
N ILE A 36 3.63 12.66 -1.97
CA ILE A 36 4.19 12.53 -0.62
C ILE A 36 4.83 11.15 -0.49
N ARG A 37 6.15 11.14 -0.34
CA ARG A 37 6.91 9.89 -0.22
C ARG A 37 6.43 9.08 1.01
N PRO A 38 6.05 7.80 0.84
CA PRO A 38 5.69 6.94 1.97
C PRO A 38 6.87 6.79 2.95
N PRO A 39 6.61 6.73 4.26
CA PRO A 39 7.64 6.37 5.22
C PRO A 39 8.32 5.05 4.85
N ALA A 40 9.62 4.95 5.12
CA ALA A 40 10.31 3.67 4.93
C ALA A 40 9.65 2.59 5.82
N HIS A 41 9.30 1.48 5.21
CA HIS A 41 8.56 0.38 5.85
C HIS A 41 9.07 -0.98 5.37
N LEU A 42 8.54 -2.04 5.94
CA LEU A 42 8.83 -3.41 5.54
C LEU A 42 7.58 -4.29 5.69
N HIS A 43 7.50 -5.30 4.84
CA HIS A 43 6.57 -6.43 4.94
C HIS A 43 7.33 -7.66 5.43
N ARG A 44 6.81 -8.36 6.43
CA ARG A 44 7.57 -9.48 7.03
C ARG A 44 7.51 -10.75 6.18
N SER A 45 6.42 -10.97 5.48
CA SER A 45 6.13 -12.22 4.77
C SER A 45 5.88 -12.04 3.28
N GLN A 46 5.89 -10.80 2.78
CA GLN A 46 5.55 -10.48 1.40
C GLN A 46 6.77 -9.99 0.64
N THR A 47 6.91 -10.46 -0.60
CA THR A 47 7.74 -9.81 -1.61
C THR A 47 6.89 -8.74 -2.27
N GLU A 48 7.42 -7.53 -2.36
CA GLU A 48 6.82 -6.43 -3.14
C GLU A 48 7.68 -6.16 -4.36
N SER A 49 7.07 -6.20 -5.54
CA SER A 49 7.76 -5.96 -6.81
C SER A 49 7.21 -4.74 -7.49
N PHE A 50 8.08 -3.97 -8.12
CA PHE A 50 7.74 -2.79 -8.90
C PHE A 50 8.19 -2.96 -10.34
N GLU A 51 7.32 -2.64 -11.29
CA GLU A 51 7.65 -2.53 -12.71
C GLU A 51 7.15 -1.18 -13.22
N VAL A 52 8.04 -0.35 -13.72
CA VAL A 52 7.67 0.96 -14.28
C VAL A 52 7.14 0.81 -15.69
N ARG A 53 5.95 1.35 -15.95
CA ARG A 53 5.29 1.38 -17.27
C ARG A 53 5.49 2.72 -17.97
N HIS A 54 5.50 3.80 -17.19
CA HIS A 54 5.69 5.16 -17.68
C HIS A 54 6.34 6.04 -16.60
N GLY A 55 7.10 7.04 -17.02
CA GLY A 55 7.75 7.98 -16.11
C GLY A 55 8.99 7.41 -15.42
N GLN A 56 9.30 7.91 -14.23
CA GLN A 56 10.48 7.53 -13.48
C GLN A 56 10.15 7.34 -12.00
N VAL A 57 10.58 6.22 -11.42
CA VAL A 57 10.35 5.90 -10.01
C VAL A 57 11.69 5.57 -9.36
N THR A 58 11.94 6.14 -8.18
CA THR A 58 13.06 5.71 -7.35
C THR A 58 12.56 4.77 -6.27
N VAL A 59 13.21 3.62 -6.16
CA VAL A 59 13.03 2.66 -5.05
C VAL A 59 14.28 2.71 -4.19
N GLN A 60 14.10 2.84 -2.88
CA GLN A 60 15.19 2.81 -1.92
C GLN A 60 15.03 1.60 -1.00
N THR A 61 16.06 0.75 -0.93
CA THR A 61 16.19 -0.39 -0.02
C THR A 61 17.39 -0.14 0.91
N GLY A 62 17.11 0.08 2.19
CA GLY A 62 18.14 0.50 3.13
C GLY A 62 18.81 1.81 2.70
N ARG A 63 20.12 1.73 2.34
CA ARG A 63 20.90 2.89 1.84
C ARG A 63 21.00 2.95 0.31
N GLU A 64 20.69 1.87 -0.37
CA GLU A 64 20.76 1.78 -1.83
C GLU A 64 19.53 2.45 -2.46
N ARG A 65 19.74 3.22 -3.51
CA ARG A 65 18.69 3.82 -4.33
C ARG A 65 18.85 3.36 -5.77
N ARG A 66 17.73 2.94 -6.36
CA ARG A 66 17.66 2.57 -7.77
C ARG A 66 16.60 3.42 -8.45
N ILE A 67 17.00 4.07 -9.52
CA ILE A 67 16.10 4.83 -10.39
C ILE A 67 15.66 3.88 -11.48
N LEU A 68 14.35 3.75 -11.64
CA LEU A 68 13.71 2.85 -12.60
C LEU A 68 12.98 3.67 -13.64
N GLY A 69 13.20 3.35 -14.91
CA GLY A 69 12.47 3.85 -16.07
C GLY A 69 11.54 2.79 -16.67
N PRO A 70 10.84 3.11 -17.77
CA PRO A 70 9.89 2.19 -18.41
C PRO A 70 10.55 0.85 -18.79
N GLY A 71 9.93 -0.26 -18.35
CA GLY A 71 10.42 -1.62 -18.53
C GLY A 71 11.32 -2.13 -17.40
N ASP A 72 11.86 -1.26 -16.55
CA ASP A 72 12.66 -1.68 -15.40
C ASP A 72 11.81 -2.32 -14.32
N ARG A 73 12.43 -3.31 -13.64
CA ARG A 73 11.80 -4.04 -12.54
C ARG A 73 12.73 -4.16 -11.34
N ILE A 74 12.14 -4.20 -10.15
CA ILE A 74 12.82 -4.54 -8.90
C ILE A 74 11.88 -5.35 -8.01
N ALA A 75 12.44 -6.33 -7.30
CA ALA A 75 11.73 -7.05 -6.25
C ALA A 75 12.39 -6.76 -4.90
N VAL A 76 11.58 -6.42 -3.93
CA VAL A 76 11.97 -6.20 -2.53
C VAL A 76 11.59 -7.44 -1.73
N ALA A 77 12.59 -8.13 -1.22
CA ALA A 77 12.38 -9.36 -0.45
C ALA A 77 11.69 -9.08 0.90
N PRO A 78 11.03 -10.09 1.50
CA PRO A 78 10.45 -9.97 2.84
C PRO A 78 11.44 -9.41 3.86
N ALA A 79 10.92 -8.66 4.83
CA ALA A 79 11.66 -8.03 5.91
C ALA A 79 12.71 -6.99 5.48
N THR A 80 12.73 -6.57 4.21
CA THR A 80 13.65 -5.56 3.70
C THR A 80 13.04 -4.16 3.87
N PRO A 81 13.68 -3.25 4.64
CA PRO A 81 13.24 -1.87 4.73
C PRO A 81 13.33 -1.16 3.39
N HIS A 82 12.22 -0.57 2.96
CA HIS A 82 12.16 0.13 1.68
C HIS A 82 11.17 1.30 1.68
N THR A 83 11.29 2.12 0.66
CA THR A 83 10.35 3.19 0.29
C THR A 83 10.56 3.50 -1.18
N TRP A 84 9.58 4.17 -1.78
CA TRP A 84 9.63 4.52 -3.19
C TRP A 84 8.91 5.86 -3.43
N TRP A 85 9.18 6.49 -4.57
CA TRP A 85 8.53 7.74 -4.97
C TRP A 85 8.69 7.99 -6.45
N ASN A 86 7.79 8.79 -7.02
CA ASN A 86 7.99 9.36 -8.35
C ASN A 86 9.16 10.36 -8.28
N SER A 87 10.21 10.12 -9.04
CA SER A 87 11.41 10.96 -9.11
C SER A 87 11.53 11.71 -10.45
N GLY A 88 10.50 11.57 -11.31
CA GLY A 88 10.37 12.31 -12.57
C GLY A 88 9.60 13.62 -12.40
N HIS A 89 9.41 14.31 -13.51
CA HIS A 89 8.69 15.58 -13.59
C HIS A 89 7.22 15.39 -14.02
N ASP A 90 6.89 14.22 -14.57
CA ASP A 90 5.56 13.85 -15.04
C ASP A 90 4.96 12.75 -14.17
N GLN A 91 3.67 12.46 -14.38
CA GLN A 91 3.02 11.32 -13.74
C GLN A 91 3.75 10.02 -14.08
N ALA A 92 4.08 9.23 -13.07
CA ALA A 92 4.57 7.88 -13.27
C ALA A 92 3.43 6.86 -13.19
N VAL A 93 3.58 5.75 -13.95
CA VAL A 93 2.71 4.59 -13.89
C VAL A 93 3.56 3.36 -13.63
N LEU A 94 3.23 2.63 -12.58
CA LEU A 94 3.93 1.40 -12.22
C LEU A 94 2.95 0.28 -11.90
N LEU A 95 3.41 -0.95 -12.04
CA LEU A 95 2.75 -2.12 -11.47
C LEU A 95 3.42 -2.42 -10.13
N ALA A 96 2.59 -2.53 -9.08
CA ALA A 96 3.00 -3.04 -7.78
C ALA A 96 2.40 -4.43 -7.58
N GLU A 97 3.24 -5.43 -7.36
CA GLU A 97 2.83 -6.82 -7.15
C GLU A 97 3.24 -7.26 -5.75
N PHE A 98 2.31 -7.87 -5.02
CA PHE A 98 2.52 -8.41 -3.66
C PHE A 98 2.34 -9.94 -3.66
N ARG A 99 3.37 -10.68 -3.24
CA ARG A 99 3.38 -12.14 -3.12
C ARG A 99 3.86 -12.60 -1.74
N PRO A 100 3.06 -13.38 -0.98
CA PRO A 100 1.62 -13.59 -1.18
C PRO A 100 0.82 -12.29 -1.02
N PRO A 101 -0.45 -12.21 -1.49
CA PRO A 101 -1.23 -10.98 -1.45
C PRO A 101 -1.55 -10.51 -0.02
N GLY A 102 -1.66 -11.44 0.92
CA GLY A 102 -2.00 -11.16 2.31
C GLY A 102 -3.24 -10.27 2.43
N GLN A 103 -3.12 -9.18 3.17
CA GLN A 103 -4.19 -8.20 3.40
C GLN A 103 -3.88 -6.82 2.79
N VAL A 104 -3.01 -6.78 1.79
CA VAL A 104 -2.57 -5.52 1.15
C VAL A 104 -3.74 -4.78 0.50
N GLN A 105 -4.69 -5.50 -0.11
CA GLN A 105 -5.90 -4.88 -0.63
C GLN A 105 -6.66 -4.12 0.47
N SER A 106 -6.89 -4.75 1.61
CA SER A 106 -7.56 -4.11 2.75
C SER A 106 -6.81 -2.87 3.27
N PHE A 107 -5.47 -2.88 3.16
CA PHE A 107 -4.67 -1.69 3.43
C PHE A 107 -5.01 -0.55 2.46
N PHE A 108 -4.96 -0.78 1.15
CA PHE A 108 -5.24 0.27 0.16
C PHE A 108 -6.69 0.76 0.21
N GLU A 109 -7.66 -0.14 0.42
CA GLU A 109 -9.06 0.22 0.63
C GLU A 109 -9.23 1.14 1.85
N THR A 110 -8.56 0.82 2.96
CA THR A 110 -8.59 1.65 4.18
C THR A 110 -7.85 2.97 3.99
N PHE A 111 -6.66 2.93 3.39
CA PHE A 111 -5.83 4.09 3.09
C PHE A 111 -6.59 5.13 2.24
N CYS A 112 -7.13 4.69 1.11
CA CYS A 112 -7.88 5.56 0.22
C CYS A 112 -9.24 5.97 0.81
N GLY A 113 -9.98 5.03 1.41
CA GLY A 113 -11.29 5.29 1.98
C GLY A 113 -11.25 6.31 3.12
N MET A 114 -10.27 6.21 4.01
CA MET A 114 -10.09 7.17 5.10
C MET A 114 -9.66 8.54 4.59
N ALA A 115 -8.81 8.61 3.56
CA ALA A 115 -8.42 9.86 2.95
C ALA A 115 -9.61 10.56 2.27
N CYS A 116 -10.47 9.81 1.57
CA CYS A 116 -11.71 10.33 0.97
C CYS A 116 -12.70 10.86 2.02
N GLU A 117 -12.73 10.27 3.23
CA GLU A 117 -13.56 10.75 4.36
C GLU A 117 -12.89 11.89 5.15
N GLY A 118 -11.69 12.35 4.78
CA GLY A 118 -10.92 13.34 5.55
C GLY A 118 -10.40 12.81 6.90
N ARG A 119 -10.35 11.51 7.09
CA ARG A 119 -9.92 10.81 8.31
C ARG A 119 -8.49 10.29 8.22
N CYS A 120 -7.64 10.99 7.53
CA CYS A 120 -6.22 10.70 7.36
C CYS A 120 -5.35 11.74 8.09
N ASN A 121 -4.05 11.47 8.18
CA ASN A 121 -3.08 12.48 8.61
C ASN A 121 -2.82 13.49 7.48
N THR A 122 -1.99 14.50 7.75
CA THR A 122 -1.67 15.57 6.76
C THR A 122 -0.95 15.08 5.52
N GLN A 123 -0.45 13.85 5.52
CA GLN A 123 0.23 13.19 4.41
C GLN A 123 -0.68 12.19 3.67
N GLY A 124 -1.97 12.14 3.99
CA GLY A 124 -2.92 11.20 3.41
C GLY A 124 -2.87 9.79 4.00
N GLY A 125 -1.94 9.53 4.93
CA GLY A 125 -1.79 8.22 5.56
C GLY A 125 -2.81 7.97 6.69
N PRO A 126 -3.04 6.70 7.08
CA PRO A 126 -3.91 6.36 8.18
C PRO A 126 -3.44 7.00 9.51
N PRO A 127 -4.36 7.40 10.40
CA PRO A 127 -3.98 7.86 11.73
C PRO A 127 -3.25 6.79 12.53
N PHE A 128 -2.43 7.20 13.49
CA PHE A 128 -1.61 6.26 14.28
C PHE A 128 -2.43 5.15 14.96
N LEU A 129 -3.61 5.45 15.50
CA LEU A 129 -4.47 4.42 16.10
C LEU A 129 -5.03 3.44 15.06
N GLN A 130 -5.25 3.88 13.81
CA GLN A 130 -5.60 2.95 12.72
C GLN A 130 -4.44 2.00 12.42
N ILE A 131 -3.22 2.51 12.37
CA ILE A 131 -2.01 1.68 12.20
C ILE A 131 -1.91 0.68 13.36
N ALA A 132 -2.09 1.14 14.61
CA ALA A 132 -2.06 0.26 15.78
C ALA A 132 -3.12 -0.85 15.74
N ALA A 133 -4.32 -0.57 15.20
CA ALA A 133 -5.36 -1.57 15.02
C ALA A 133 -5.03 -2.62 13.95
N SER A 134 -4.27 -2.25 12.92
CA SER A 134 -4.23 -2.99 11.65
C SER A 134 -2.84 -3.43 11.19
N ALA A 135 -1.75 -2.88 11.71
CA ALA A 135 -0.39 -3.16 11.22
C ALA A 135 -0.04 -4.66 11.19
N ARG A 136 -0.51 -5.45 12.18
CA ARG A 136 -0.33 -6.90 12.20
C ARG A 136 -1.13 -7.61 11.10
N TRP A 137 -2.30 -7.07 10.78
CA TRP A 137 -3.19 -7.60 9.75
C TRP A 137 -2.67 -7.29 8.36
N TRP A 138 -2.15 -6.08 8.17
CA TRP A 138 -1.56 -5.63 6.90
C TRP A 138 -0.14 -6.12 6.67
N ASP A 139 0.50 -6.71 7.68
CA ASP A 139 1.92 -7.12 7.68
C ASP A 139 2.88 -5.96 7.31
N MET A 140 2.56 -4.76 7.75
CA MET A 140 3.31 -3.54 7.44
C MET A 140 3.86 -2.90 8.71
N TYR A 141 5.17 -2.65 8.75
CA TYR A 141 5.88 -2.06 9.89
C TYR A 141 6.84 -0.97 9.43
N LEU A 142 7.02 0.06 10.25
CA LEU A 142 7.97 1.13 9.97
C LEU A 142 9.41 0.60 10.03
N ALA A 143 10.27 1.08 9.14
CA ALA A 143 11.69 0.86 9.23
C ALA A 143 12.29 1.66 10.40
N GLY A 144 13.31 1.09 11.05
CA GLY A 144 14.02 1.69 12.18
C GLY A 144 13.71 1.01 13.52
N PRO A 145 12.52 1.23 14.13
CA PRO A 145 12.20 0.55 15.38
C PRO A 145 12.09 -0.98 15.19
N PRO A 146 12.56 -1.80 16.16
CA PRO A 146 12.41 -3.24 16.08
C PRO A 146 10.94 -3.65 15.90
N VAL A 147 10.67 -4.57 14.95
CA VAL A 147 9.30 -5.05 14.67
C VAL A 147 8.64 -5.67 15.91
N THR A 148 9.40 -6.34 16.75
CA THR A 148 8.90 -6.91 18.02
C THR A 148 8.37 -5.83 18.95
N LEU A 149 9.06 -4.69 19.06
CA LEU A 149 8.61 -3.55 19.86
C LEU A 149 7.35 -2.93 19.26
N GLN A 150 7.31 -2.71 17.95
CA GLN A 150 6.11 -2.20 17.27
C GLN A 150 4.90 -3.12 17.50
N ARG A 151 5.10 -4.44 17.39
CA ARG A 151 4.04 -5.44 17.62
C ARG A 151 3.53 -5.41 19.07
N ALA A 152 4.41 -5.29 20.05
CA ALA A 152 4.03 -5.17 21.46
C ALA A 152 3.23 -3.88 21.72
N LEU A 153 3.71 -2.74 21.19
CA LEU A 153 3.03 -1.46 21.29
C LEU A 153 1.63 -1.52 20.65
N PHE A 154 1.52 -2.05 19.44
CA PHE A 154 0.24 -2.15 18.72
C PHE A 154 -0.71 -3.15 19.38
N ALA A 155 -0.19 -4.21 20.01
CA ALA A 155 -1.01 -5.12 20.81
C ALA A 155 -1.61 -4.41 22.04
N ALA A 156 -0.82 -3.59 22.71
CA ALA A 156 -1.29 -2.80 23.86
C ALA A 156 -2.29 -1.70 23.46
N LEU A 157 -2.08 -1.04 22.32
CA LEU A 157 -2.95 0.03 21.83
C LEU A 157 -4.20 -0.46 21.07
N GLY A 158 -4.20 -1.69 20.60
CA GLY A 158 -5.29 -2.27 19.80
C GLY A 158 -6.67 -2.19 20.47
N PRO A 159 -6.83 -2.50 21.76
CA PRO A 159 -8.10 -2.33 22.46
C PRO A 159 -8.59 -0.88 22.45
N LEU A 160 -7.70 0.08 22.75
CA LEU A 160 -8.03 1.51 22.71
C LEU A 160 -8.42 1.97 21.31
N ALA A 161 -7.70 1.49 20.29
CA ALA A 161 -8.01 1.80 18.89
C ALA A 161 -9.42 1.31 18.52
N ARG A 162 -9.79 0.08 18.93
CA ARG A 162 -11.14 -0.46 18.70
C ARG A 162 -12.22 0.36 19.41
N LEU A 163 -11.98 0.78 20.64
CA LEU A 163 -12.92 1.64 21.39
C LEU A 163 -13.11 3.01 20.71
N ARG A 164 -12.11 3.47 19.92
CA ARG A 164 -12.18 4.70 19.12
C ARG A 164 -12.74 4.45 17.71
N GLY A 165 -13.28 3.25 17.42
CA GLY A 165 -13.90 2.90 16.13
C GLY A 165 -12.92 2.58 15.01
N TYR A 166 -11.65 2.24 15.32
CA TYR A 166 -10.69 1.77 14.34
C TYR A 166 -10.76 0.24 14.20
N HIS A 167 -10.87 -0.24 12.96
CA HIS A 167 -11.01 -1.65 12.63
C HIS A 167 -9.91 -2.08 11.65
N THR A 168 -9.67 -3.39 11.54
CA THR A 168 -8.69 -3.97 10.61
C THR A 168 -9.11 -3.82 9.15
N SER A 169 -10.41 -3.72 8.89
CA SER A 169 -11.01 -3.48 7.58
C SER A 169 -12.36 -2.79 7.74
N TYR A 170 -12.84 -2.19 6.65
CA TYR A 170 -14.13 -1.49 6.63
C TYR A 170 -14.93 -1.93 5.42
N GLN A 171 -16.10 -2.52 5.66
CA GLN A 171 -17.00 -2.97 4.57
C GLN A 171 -17.37 -1.82 3.61
N ARG A 172 -17.55 -0.60 4.11
CA ARG A 172 -17.90 0.57 3.31
C ARG A 172 -16.77 1.03 2.36
N PHE A 173 -15.53 0.58 2.59
CA PHE A 173 -14.38 0.86 1.71
C PHE A 173 -14.04 -0.31 0.80
N SER A 174 -14.58 -1.49 1.10
CA SER A 174 -14.30 -2.70 0.33
C SER A 174 -14.83 -2.56 -1.09
N LEU A 175 -13.95 -2.82 -2.05
CA LEU A 175 -14.32 -2.87 -3.45
C LEU A 175 -15.09 -4.16 -3.70
N SER A 176 -16.26 -4.03 -4.31
CA SER A 176 -17.02 -5.18 -4.81
C SER A 176 -16.15 -6.00 -5.77
N GLU A 177 -16.21 -7.32 -5.69
CA GLU A 177 -15.59 -8.15 -6.73
C GLU A 177 -16.15 -7.75 -8.10
N PRO A 178 -15.30 -7.52 -9.11
CA PRO A 178 -15.80 -7.44 -10.47
C PRO A 178 -16.50 -8.76 -10.79
N PRO A 179 -17.60 -8.76 -11.54
CA PRO A 179 -18.26 -10.00 -11.94
C PRO A 179 -17.21 -10.90 -12.63
N HIS A 180 -17.08 -12.13 -12.14
CA HIS A 180 -16.22 -13.13 -12.79
C HIS A 180 -16.60 -13.21 -14.27
N PRO A 181 -15.63 -13.16 -15.20
CA PRO A 181 -15.92 -13.47 -16.58
C PRO A 181 -16.56 -14.87 -16.61
N PRO A 182 -17.62 -15.10 -17.42
CA PRO A 182 -18.21 -16.42 -17.53
C PRO A 182 -17.13 -17.41 -17.92
N ALA A 183 -17.13 -18.59 -17.25
CA ALA A 183 -16.22 -19.67 -17.60
C ALA A 183 -16.31 -19.97 -19.11
N PRO A 184 -15.19 -20.20 -19.80
CA PRO A 184 -15.20 -20.56 -21.21
C PRO A 184 -16.04 -21.83 -21.38
N ARG A 185 -17.00 -21.80 -22.34
CA ARG A 185 -17.84 -22.95 -22.72
C ARG A 185 -17.02 -23.96 -23.50
#